data_30055a091d455181eabd6cea4116c920
#
_entry.id   30055a091d455181eabd6cea4116c920
#
_cell.length_a   1.000
_cell.length_b   1.000
_cell.length_c   1.000
_cell.angle_alpha   90.00
_cell.angle_beta   90.00
_cell.angle_gamma   90.00
#
_symmetry.space_group_name_H-M   'P 1'
#
loop_
_entity.id
_entity.type
_entity.pdbx_description
1 polymer ?
#
loop_
_entity_poly.entity_id
_entity_poly.type
_entity_poly.pdbx_seq_one_letter_code
_entity_poly.pdbx_strand_id
1 'polypeptide(L)'
;MMKKAGDHLKRKLQIRFVLLAVAALVILQTMIIGFSTMRSYRQMTLRADHLIRLVGTQPDAPELAEAHWFDAEYHFSDKSLHTDLTHIALIQQEQAEAYAKQIISAKKDRGYLDGYRYLVRRGKGQLKITFLSRTTALEAWKTNTKTLVVISLSGIAVMAGILSAVSGIIVAPLVKNRQKQKEFITSASHGLKTPLTVIQADAQLLEVDLGENEWLK
;
A
#
# COMPACT_ATOMS: atom_id res chain seq x y z
N MET A 1 -35.55 22.83 -17.72
CA MET A 1 -34.22 22.34 -18.17
C MET A 1 -33.09 22.62 -17.18
N MET A 2 -33.01 23.77 -16.49
CA MET A 2 -31.94 24.17 -15.58
C MET A 2 -31.78 23.26 -14.35
N LYS A 3 -32.84 22.71 -13.75
CA LYS A 3 -32.80 21.84 -12.58
C LYS A 3 -32.01 20.52 -12.84
N LYS A 4 -32.23 19.90 -14.00
CA LYS A 4 -31.52 18.68 -14.45
C LYS A 4 -30.02 18.89 -14.64
N ALA A 5 -29.59 20.04 -15.15
CA ALA A 5 -28.18 20.38 -15.35
C ALA A 5 -27.45 20.58 -14.00
N GLY A 6 -28.12 21.18 -13.01
CA GLY A 6 -27.60 21.36 -11.65
C GLY A 6 -27.41 20.03 -10.92
N ASP A 7 -28.35 19.10 -11.06
CA ASP A 7 -28.27 17.77 -10.43
C ASP A 7 -27.16 16.91 -11.05
N HIS A 8 -26.95 17.04 -12.36
CA HIS A 8 -25.86 16.34 -13.06
C HIS A 8 -24.47 16.84 -12.63
N LEU A 9 -24.32 18.15 -12.46
CA LEU A 9 -23.07 18.77 -11.98
C LEU A 9 -22.79 18.38 -10.52
N LYS A 10 -23.81 18.39 -9.67
CA LYS A 10 -23.74 17.96 -8.27
C LYS A 10 -23.24 16.50 -8.18
N ARG A 11 -23.87 15.59 -8.90
CA ARG A 11 -23.50 14.18 -8.93
C ARG A 11 -22.07 13.96 -9.43
N LYS A 12 -21.65 14.69 -10.47
CA LYS A 12 -20.29 14.60 -11.03
C LYS A 12 -19.24 15.07 -10.04
N LEU A 13 -19.48 16.13 -9.28
CA LEU A 13 -18.60 16.63 -8.23
C LEU A 13 -18.52 15.66 -7.05
N GLN A 14 -19.66 15.09 -6.63
CA GLN A 14 -19.70 14.07 -5.57
C GLN A 14 -18.86 12.85 -5.94
N ILE A 15 -19.05 12.30 -7.14
CA ILE A 15 -18.30 11.13 -7.60
C ILE A 15 -16.80 11.43 -7.63
N ARG A 16 -16.38 12.58 -8.16
CA ARG A 16 -14.97 12.96 -8.20
C ARG A 16 -14.35 13.10 -6.81
N PHE A 17 -15.08 13.70 -5.88
CA PHE A 17 -14.64 13.86 -4.50
C PHE A 17 -14.45 12.49 -3.83
N VAL A 18 -15.44 11.60 -3.93
CA VAL A 18 -15.38 10.24 -3.37
C VAL A 18 -14.24 9.46 -4.01
N LEU A 19 -14.09 9.50 -5.34
CA LEU A 19 -13.00 8.81 -6.03
C LEU A 19 -11.62 9.28 -5.58
N LEU A 20 -11.40 10.58 -5.43
CA LEU A 20 -10.13 11.13 -4.96
C LEU A 20 -9.84 10.71 -3.51
N ALA A 21 -10.84 10.76 -2.64
CA ALA A 21 -10.69 10.35 -1.26
C ALA A 21 -10.41 8.84 -1.13
N VAL A 22 -11.12 8.00 -1.88
CA VAL A 22 -10.88 6.55 -1.93
C VAL A 22 -9.50 6.24 -2.51
N ALA A 23 -9.08 6.93 -3.58
CA ALA A 23 -7.76 6.75 -4.16
C ALA A 23 -6.64 7.08 -3.14
N ALA A 24 -6.77 8.19 -2.41
CA ALA A 24 -5.83 8.55 -1.35
C ALA A 24 -5.78 7.48 -0.25
N LEU A 25 -6.93 6.93 0.13
CA LEU A 25 -7.05 5.86 1.13
C LEU A 25 -6.38 4.57 0.66
N VAL A 26 -6.58 4.19 -0.60
CA VAL A 26 -5.94 3.01 -1.21
C VAL A 26 -4.42 3.16 -1.22
N ILE A 27 -3.91 4.32 -1.60
CA ILE A 27 -2.47 4.60 -1.58
C ILE A 27 -1.91 4.46 -0.16
N LEU A 28 -2.55 5.08 0.82
CA LEU A 28 -2.13 5.03 2.23
C LEU A 28 -2.12 3.58 2.76
N GLN A 29 -3.19 2.82 2.52
CA GLN A 29 -3.31 1.43 2.93
C GLN A 29 -2.26 0.54 2.26
N THR A 30 -2.00 0.75 0.98
CA THR A 30 -0.96 0.00 0.24
C THR A 30 0.42 0.26 0.84
N MET A 31 0.74 1.50 1.21
CA MET A 31 2.00 1.83 1.88
C MET A 31 2.11 1.16 3.26
N ILE A 32 1.04 1.19 4.06
CA ILE A 32 1.04 0.57 5.40
C ILE A 32 1.22 -0.95 5.30
N ILE A 33 0.46 -1.62 4.42
CA ILE A 33 0.57 -3.07 4.22
C ILE A 33 1.96 -3.42 3.68
N GLY A 34 2.45 -2.70 2.68
CA GLY A 34 3.77 -2.91 2.10
C GLY A 34 4.89 -2.79 3.14
N PHE A 35 4.86 -1.72 3.94
CA PHE A 35 5.84 -1.52 5.01
C PHE A 35 5.74 -2.60 6.11
N SER A 36 4.52 -2.93 6.55
CA SER A 36 4.27 -3.94 7.58
C SER A 36 4.74 -5.32 7.14
N THR A 37 4.38 -5.74 5.92
CA THR A 37 4.78 -7.05 5.38
C THR A 37 6.28 -7.13 5.14
N MET A 38 6.90 -6.08 4.64
CA MET A 38 8.36 -5.99 4.45
C MET A 38 9.11 -6.09 5.78
N ARG A 39 8.65 -5.34 6.80
CA ARG A 39 9.23 -5.39 8.14
C ARG A 39 9.09 -6.78 8.76
N SER A 40 7.92 -7.39 8.68
CA SER A 40 7.66 -8.74 9.19
C SER A 40 8.53 -9.79 8.51
N TYR A 41 8.64 -9.74 7.19
CA TYR A 41 9.51 -10.63 6.42
C TYR A 41 10.99 -10.49 6.84
N ARG A 42 11.43 -9.25 7.01
CA ARG A 42 12.81 -8.96 7.44
C ARG A 42 13.10 -9.48 8.83
N GLN A 43 12.18 -9.32 9.78
CA GLN A 43 12.30 -9.86 11.14
C GLN A 43 12.36 -11.39 11.12
N MET A 44 11.50 -12.07 10.34
CA MET A 44 11.54 -13.51 10.16
C MET A 44 12.90 -13.99 9.63
N THR A 45 13.48 -13.27 8.67
CA THR A 45 14.77 -13.61 8.07
C THR A 45 15.91 -13.43 9.09
N LEU A 46 15.91 -12.31 9.83
CA LEU A 46 16.92 -12.05 10.87
C LEU A 46 16.84 -13.07 12.01
N ARG A 47 15.62 -13.46 12.42
CA ARG A 47 15.41 -14.49 13.42
C ARG A 47 15.94 -15.85 12.94
N ALA A 48 15.70 -16.25 11.71
CA ALA A 48 16.23 -17.47 11.12
C ALA A 48 17.77 -17.45 11.06
N ASP A 49 18.37 -16.30 10.72
CA ASP A 49 19.83 -16.14 10.69
C ASP A 49 20.45 -16.17 12.10
N HIS A 50 19.73 -15.74 13.12
CA HIS A 50 20.15 -15.86 14.51
C HIS A 50 20.05 -17.31 14.98
N LEU A 51 18.91 -17.96 14.81
CA LEU A 51 18.67 -19.33 15.27
C LEU A 51 19.64 -20.33 14.62
N ILE A 52 19.90 -20.24 13.30
CA ILE A 52 20.80 -21.18 12.62
C ILE A 52 22.26 -21.06 13.12
N ARG A 53 22.67 -19.88 13.61
CA ARG A 53 23.96 -19.71 14.26
C ARG A 53 23.98 -20.34 15.64
N LEU A 54 22.89 -20.18 16.41
CA LEU A 54 22.75 -20.79 17.74
C LEU A 54 22.80 -22.31 17.67
N VAL A 55 22.15 -22.95 16.69
CA VAL A 55 22.25 -24.41 16.49
C VAL A 55 23.70 -24.87 16.46
N GLY A 56 24.59 -24.08 15.91
CA GLY A 56 25.98 -24.47 15.82
C GLY A 56 26.90 -24.06 16.94
N THR A 57 26.43 -23.21 17.86
CA THR A 57 27.25 -22.70 18.98
C THR A 57 26.70 -23.13 20.33
N GLN A 58 25.37 -23.22 20.44
CA GLN A 58 24.66 -23.53 21.68
C GLN A 58 23.37 -24.31 21.33
N PRO A 59 23.46 -25.61 20.99
CA PRO A 59 22.32 -26.41 20.55
C PRO A 59 21.23 -26.56 21.63
N ASP A 60 21.58 -26.41 22.90
CA ASP A 60 20.67 -26.51 24.06
C ASP A 60 20.04 -25.15 24.44
N ALA A 61 20.22 -24.10 23.62
CA ALA A 61 19.66 -22.79 23.92
C ALA A 61 18.12 -22.85 23.97
N PRO A 62 17.46 -22.25 24.97
CA PRO A 62 16.00 -22.28 25.11
C PRO A 62 15.26 -21.69 23.92
N GLU A 63 15.91 -20.80 23.16
CA GLU A 63 15.39 -20.21 21.94
C GLU A 63 15.17 -21.23 20.81
N LEU A 64 15.86 -22.39 20.87
CA LEU A 64 15.76 -23.48 19.91
C LEU A 64 14.69 -24.50 20.26
N ALA A 65 14.05 -24.42 21.43
CA ALA A 65 13.05 -25.40 21.89
C ALA A 65 11.88 -25.61 20.90
N GLU A 66 11.49 -24.56 20.19
CA GLU A 66 10.43 -24.60 19.18
C GLU A 66 10.98 -24.62 17.73
N ALA A 67 12.28 -24.63 17.56
CA ALA A 67 12.91 -24.62 16.26
C ALA A 67 13.04 -26.05 15.71
N HIS A 68 12.69 -26.23 14.44
CA HIS A 68 12.84 -27.50 13.75
C HIS A 68 14.04 -27.40 12.82
N TRP A 69 15.02 -28.22 13.05
CA TRP A 69 16.28 -28.21 12.29
C TRP A 69 16.84 -29.61 12.13
N PHE A 70 17.71 -29.82 11.16
CA PHE A 70 18.48 -31.02 10.97
C PHE A 70 19.89 -30.71 10.46
N ASP A 71 20.80 -31.61 10.74
CA ASP A 71 22.18 -31.53 10.28
C ASP A 71 22.45 -32.60 9.24
N ALA A 72 23.30 -32.27 8.26
CA ALA A 72 23.86 -33.20 7.32
C ALA A 72 25.37 -33.08 7.35
N GLU A 73 26.06 -34.17 7.62
CA GLU A 73 27.52 -34.24 7.70
C GLU A 73 28.08 -35.07 6.55
N TYR A 74 28.90 -34.45 5.73
CA TYR A 74 29.58 -35.08 4.63
C TYR A 74 31.06 -35.26 4.96
N HIS A 75 31.52 -36.50 4.98
CA HIS A 75 32.92 -36.87 5.18
C HIS A 75 33.64 -37.03 3.85
N PHE A 76 34.76 -36.31 3.68
CA PHE A 76 35.54 -36.39 2.43
C PHE A 76 36.37 -37.66 2.33
N SER A 77 36.68 -38.35 3.46
CA SER A 77 37.52 -39.55 3.52
C SER A 77 36.87 -40.76 2.83
N ASP A 78 35.62 -41.00 3.12
CA ASP A 78 34.83 -42.15 2.65
C ASP A 78 33.66 -41.75 1.78
N LYS A 79 33.49 -40.47 1.49
CA LYS A 79 32.38 -39.88 0.73
C LYS A 79 31.00 -40.23 1.30
N SER A 80 30.95 -40.48 2.62
CA SER A 80 29.69 -40.79 3.30
C SER A 80 28.93 -39.51 3.64
N LEU A 81 27.60 -39.58 3.62
CA LEU A 81 26.66 -38.52 4.03
C LEU A 81 25.81 -39.08 5.15
N HIS A 82 25.91 -38.48 6.33
CA HIS A 82 25.08 -38.79 7.49
C HIS A 82 24.13 -37.63 7.74
N THR A 83 22.84 -37.94 8.04
CA THR A 83 21.83 -36.96 8.36
C THR A 83 21.30 -37.21 9.76
N ASP A 84 21.30 -36.18 10.59
CA ASP A 84 20.70 -36.20 11.93
C ASP A 84 19.36 -35.46 11.88
N LEU A 85 18.26 -36.22 12.03
CA LEU A 85 16.89 -35.74 11.96
C LEU A 85 16.23 -35.65 13.36
N THR A 86 17.01 -35.70 14.45
CA THR A 86 16.49 -35.76 15.83
C THR A 86 15.59 -34.58 16.17
N HIS A 87 15.85 -33.40 15.61
CA HIS A 87 15.12 -32.17 15.88
C HIS A 87 14.06 -31.79 14.85
N ILE A 88 13.71 -32.72 13.94
CA ILE A 88 12.68 -32.48 12.92
C ILE A 88 11.94 -33.79 12.57
N ALA A 89 10.61 -33.74 12.61
CA ALA A 89 9.77 -34.92 12.29
C ALA A 89 9.17 -34.87 10.89
N LEU A 90 9.27 -33.76 10.18
CA LEU A 90 8.51 -33.48 8.94
C LEU A 90 9.28 -33.76 7.66
N ILE A 91 10.52 -34.28 7.73
CA ILE A 91 11.34 -34.57 6.54
C ILE A 91 11.75 -36.06 6.55
N GLN A 92 11.70 -36.67 5.40
CA GLN A 92 12.23 -38.04 5.22
C GLN A 92 13.72 -38.00 4.96
N GLN A 93 14.44 -39.06 5.36
CA GLN A 93 15.89 -39.15 5.24
C GLN A 93 16.35 -38.94 3.78
N GLU A 94 15.67 -39.57 2.82
CA GLU A 94 16.00 -39.43 1.39
C GLU A 94 15.93 -37.98 0.90
N GLN A 95 14.94 -37.22 1.39
CA GLN A 95 14.78 -35.81 1.04
C GLN A 95 15.87 -34.95 1.69
N ALA A 96 16.20 -35.22 2.93
CA ALA A 96 17.28 -34.51 3.64
C ALA A 96 18.63 -34.72 2.95
N GLU A 97 18.91 -35.96 2.53
CA GLU A 97 20.13 -36.30 1.75
C GLU A 97 20.14 -35.60 0.38
N ALA A 98 18.98 -35.55 -0.30
CA ALA A 98 18.88 -34.87 -1.60
C ALA A 98 19.19 -33.37 -1.45
N TYR A 99 18.67 -32.71 -0.42
CA TYR A 99 18.97 -31.31 -0.12
C TYR A 99 20.45 -31.11 0.19
N ALA A 100 21.04 -31.98 1.00
CA ALA A 100 22.46 -31.89 1.30
C ALA A 100 23.34 -32.04 0.03
N LYS A 101 23.07 -33.03 -0.82
CA LYS A 101 23.77 -33.23 -2.10
C LYS A 101 23.64 -31.99 -3.02
N GLN A 102 22.47 -31.38 -3.06
CA GLN A 102 22.25 -30.17 -3.85
C GLN A 102 23.10 -29.00 -3.35
N ILE A 103 23.22 -28.81 -2.02
CA ILE A 103 24.03 -27.75 -1.45
C ILE A 103 25.52 -27.98 -1.65
N ILE A 104 25.98 -29.22 -1.48
CA ILE A 104 27.36 -29.62 -1.75
C ILE A 104 27.75 -29.28 -3.20
N SER A 105 26.88 -29.58 -4.15
CA SER A 105 27.08 -29.29 -5.59
C SER A 105 27.07 -27.77 -5.89
N ALA A 106 26.23 -27.02 -5.20
CA ALA A 106 26.08 -25.57 -5.40
C ALA A 106 27.24 -24.73 -4.86
N LYS A 107 28.11 -25.31 -3.99
CA LYS A 107 29.27 -24.67 -3.36
C LYS A 107 28.99 -23.34 -2.65
N LYS A 108 27.76 -23.15 -2.17
CA LYS A 108 27.34 -21.95 -1.43
C LYS A 108 27.35 -22.22 0.06
N ASP A 109 27.95 -21.33 0.84
CA ASP A 109 28.09 -21.52 2.28
C ASP A 109 26.81 -21.18 3.08
N ARG A 110 25.88 -20.46 2.50
CA ARG A 110 24.59 -20.11 3.11
C ARG A 110 23.54 -19.77 2.06
N GLY A 111 22.30 -20.00 2.35
CA GLY A 111 21.18 -19.69 1.44
C GLY A 111 19.85 -20.19 1.95
N TYR A 112 18.91 -20.31 1.04
CA TYR A 112 17.57 -20.84 1.23
C TYR A 112 17.32 -21.97 0.23
N LEU A 113 16.63 -23.01 0.69
CA LEU A 113 16.21 -24.14 -0.14
C LEU A 113 14.87 -24.65 0.38
N ASP A 114 13.82 -24.62 -0.43
CA ASP A 114 12.47 -25.18 -0.16
C ASP A 114 11.91 -24.91 1.26
N GLY A 115 12.02 -23.66 1.71
CA GLY A 115 11.55 -23.27 3.04
C GLY A 115 12.56 -23.47 4.16
N TYR A 116 13.73 -24.01 3.88
CA TYR A 116 14.82 -24.13 4.81
C TYR A 116 15.83 -23.00 4.65
N ARG A 117 16.35 -22.50 5.77
CA ARG A 117 17.57 -21.71 5.83
C ARG A 117 18.71 -22.66 6.05
N TYR A 118 19.79 -22.64 5.25
CA TYR A 118 20.94 -23.48 5.47
C TYR A 118 22.22 -22.69 5.72
N LEU A 119 23.10 -23.28 6.49
CA LEU A 119 24.43 -22.80 6.79
C LEU A 119 25.43 -23.94 6.71
N VAL A 120 26.48 -23.74 5.91
CA VAL A 120 27.56 -24.71 5.72
C VAL A 120 28.76 -24.33 6.58
N ARG A 121 29.26 -25.28 7.37
CA ARG A 121 30.49 -25.16 8.14
C ARG A 121 31.49 -26.16 7.63
N ARG A 122 32.69 -25.68 7.34
CA ARG A 122 33.78 -26.54 6.83
C ARG A 122 34.71 -26.84 7.99
N GLY A 123 34.84 -28.14 8.29
CA GLY A 123 35.79 -28.66 9.29
C GLY A 123 36.98 -29.38 8.62
N LYS A 124 37.90 -29.88 9.43
CA LYS A 124 39.01 -30.70 8.96
C LYS A 124 38.49 -32.06 8.48
N GLY A 125 38.39 -32.25 7.15
CA GLY A 125 37.95 -33.49 6.54
C GLY A 125 36.43 -33.73 6.47
N GLN A 126 35.64 -32.79 6.92
CA GLN A 126 34.19 -32.91 6.88
C GLN A 126 33.47 -31.58 6.56
N LEU A 127 32.25 -31.67 6.04
CA LEU A 127 31.38 -30.57 5.76
C LEU A 127 30.09 -30.77 6.55
N LYS A 128 29.77 -29.86 7.46
CA LYS A 128 28.53 -29.89 8.22
C LYS A 128 27.56 -28.85 7.66
N ILE A 129 26.39 -29.29 7.25
CA ILE A 129 25.32 -28.45 6.73
C ILE A 129 24.17 -28.48 7.72
N THR A 130 23.85 -27.34 8.32
CA THR A 130 22.69 -27.20 9.18
C THR A 130 21.53 -26.62 8.39
N PHE A 131 20.36 -27.25 8.45
CA PHE A 131 19.12 -26.79 7.84
C PHE A 131 18.12 -26.41 8.94
N LEU A 132 17.65 -25.18 8.93
CA LEU A 132 16.62 -24.68 9.84
C LEU A 132 15.32 -24.51 9.07
N SER A 133 14.26 -25.17 9.52
CA SER A 133 12.92 -25.03 8.93
C SER A 133 12.35 -23.64 9.19
N ARG A 134 11.79 -23.03 8.14
CA ARG A 134 11.07 -21.76 8.18
C ARG A 134 9.61 -21.93 7.75
N THR A 135 9.16 -23.15 7.52
CA THR A 135 7.84 -23.46 6.98
C THR A 135 6.73 -22.85 7.81
N THR A 136 6.74 -23.08 9.13
CA THR A 136 5.76 -22.51 10.08
C THR A 136 5.78 -20.98 10.07
N ALA A 137 6.97 -20.38 10.07
CA ALA A 137 7.11 -18.92 10.04
C ALA A 137 6.63 -18.33 8.70
N LEU A 138 6.89 -19.01 7.59
CA LEU A 138 6.41 -18.62 6.26
C LEU A 138 4.89 -18.71 6.16
N GLU A 139 4.29 -19.78 6.65
CA GLU A 139 2.83 -19.93 6.65
C GLU A 139 2.16 -18.89 7.56
N ALA A 140 2.71 -18.63 8.74
CA ALA A 140 2.24 -17.56 9.61
C ALA A 140 2.34 -16.18 8.95
N TRP A 141 3.45 -15.89 8.27
CA TRP A 141 3.63 -14.65 7.52
C TRP A 141 2.63 -14.51 6.37
N LYS A 142 2.41 -15.57 5.58
CA LYS A 142 1.42 -15.59 4.50
C LYS A 142 0.01 -15.36 5.02
N THR A 143 -0.36 -16.06 6.10
CA THR A 143 -1.69 -15.93 6.72
C THR A 143 -1.92 -14.54 7.26
N ASN A 144 -0.95 -13.99 7.99
CA ASN A 144 -1.03 -12.62 8.51
C ASN A 144 -1.15 -11.58 7.38
N THR A 145 -0.38 -11.75 6.30
CA THR A 145 -0.47 -10.87 5.13
C THR A 145 -1.84 -10.94 4.47
N LYS A 146 -2.41 -12.14 4.28
CA LYS A 146 -3.76 -12.32 3.74
C LYS A 146 -4.80 -11.63 4.63
N THR A 147 -4.71 -11.82 5.95
CA THR A 147 -5.63 -11.20 6.92
C THR A 147 -5.56 -9.68 6.85
N LEU A 148 -4.36 -9.09 6.79
CA LEU A 148 -4.18 -7.64 6.64
C LEU A 148 -4.82 -7.11 5.35
N VAL A 149 -4.67 -7.82 4.23
CA VAL A 149 -5.29 -7.43 2.95
C VAL A 149 -6.81 -7.47 3.04
N VAL A 150 -7.39 -8.53 3.61
CA VAL A 150 -8.86 -8.65 3.78
C VAL A 150 -9.42 -7.56 4.67
N ILE A 151 -8.79 -7.28 5.80
CA ILE A 151 -9.20 -6.20 6.72
C ILE A 151 -9.10 -4.84 6.02
N SER A 152 -8.04 -4.60 5.25
CA SER A 152 -7.86 -3.36 4.52
C SER A 152 -8.93 -3.16 3.44
N LEU A 153 -9.24 -4.18 2.65
CA LEU A 153 -10.28 -4.11 1.62
C LEU A 153 -11.66 -3.83 2.23
N SER A 154 -12.01 -4.50 3.33
CA SER A 154 -13.27 -4.25 4.05
C SER A 154 -13.31 -2.84 4.62
N GLY A 155 -12.21 -2.35 5.20
CA GLY A 155 -12.11 -0.97 5.69
C GLY A 155 -12.29 0.07 4.59
N ILE A 156 -11.69 -0.14 3.41
CA ILE A 156 -11.88 0.73 2.25
C ILE A 156 -13.34 0.74 1.80
N ALA A 157 -14.01 -0.42 1.74
CA ALA A 157 -15.40 -0.53 1.33
C ALA A 157 -16.33 0.23 2.29
N VAL A 158 -16.14 0.05 3.60
CA VAL A 158 -16.91 0.78 4.63
C VAL A 158 -16.68 2.29 4.52
N MET A 159 -15.43 2.72 4.39
CA MET A 159 -15.10 4.15 4.29
C MET A 159 -15.66 4.76 2.99
N ALA A 160 -15.63 4.05 1.88
CA ALA A 160 -16.23 4.49 0.62
C ALA A 160 -17.76 4.69 0.77
N GLY A 161 -18.44 3.80 1.51
CA GLY A 161 -19.85 3.94 1.87
C GLY A 161 -20.13 5.20 2.69
N ILE A 162 -19.35 5.43 3.74
CA ILE A 162 -19.45 6.63 4.60
C ILE A 162 -19.21 7.90 3.78
N LEU A 163 -18.13 7.94 3.00
CA LEU A 163 -17.80 9.09 2.14
C LEU A 163 -18.90 9.38 1.11
N SER A 164 -19.52 8.33 0.56
CA SER A 164 -20.63 8.48 -0.38
C SER A 164 -21.87 9.11 0.28
N ALA A 165 -22.19 8.71 1.51
CA ALA A 165 -23.29 9.26 2.29
C ALA A 165 -23.03 10.73 2.66
N VAL A 166 -21.85 11.03 3.20
CA VAL A 166 -21.48 12.38 3.68
C VAL A 166 -21.25 13.35 2.53
N SER A 167 -20.77 12.89 1.37
CA SER A 167 -20.53 13.72 0.19
C SER A 167 -21.79 14.48 -0.27
N GLY A 168 -22.97 13.88 -0.09
CA GLY A 168 -24.24 14.54 -0.37
C GLY A 168 -24.47 15.82 0.46
N ILE A 169 -24.07 15.77 1.72
CA ILE A 169 -24.24 16.86 2.69
C ILE A 169 -23.24 17.99 2.40
N ILE A 170 -22.01 17.67 2.05
CA ILE A 170 -20.94 18.66 1.82
C ILE A 170 -21.10 19.37 0.47
N VAL A 171 -21.44 18.63 -0.59
CA VAL A 171 -21.52 19.20 -1.95
C VAL A 171 -22.79 20.02 -2.18
N ALA A 172 -23.88 19.71 -1.49
CA ALA A 172 -25.16 20.44 -1.65
C ALA A 172 -25.05 21.96 -1.42
N PRO A 173 -24.44 22.47 -0.32
CA PRO A 173 -24.31 23.90 -0.10
C PRO A 173 -23.37 24.60 -1.09
N LEU A 174 -22.31 23.91 -1.55
CA LEU A 174 -21.38 24.45 -2.56
C LEU A 174 -22.07 24.77 -3.89
N VAL A 175 -22.92 23.86 -4.37
CA VAL A 175 -23.68 24.05 -5.60
C VAL A 175 -24.73 25.17 -5.43
N LYS A 176 -25.40 25.23 -4.25
CA LYS A 176 -26.39 26.27 -3.95
C LYS A 176 -25.75 27.67 -3.88
N ASN A 177 -24.57 27.79 -3.29
CA ASN A 177 -23.84 29.06 -3.23
C ASN A 177 -23.38 29.53 -4.62
N ARG A 178 -22.90 28.65 -5.47
CA ARG A 178 -22.57 28.99 -6.88
C ARG A 178 -23.79 29.47 -7.67
N GLN A 179 -24.94 28.86 -7.44
CA GLN A 179 -26.18 29.31 -8.08
C GLN A 179 -26.58 30.70 -7.63
N LYS A 180 -26.54 30.98 -6.32
CA LYS A 180 -26.81 32.31 -5.78
C LYS A 180 -25.84 33.37 -6.31
N GLN A 181 -24.54 33.04 -6.43
CA GLN A 181 -23.54 33.95 -7.02
C GLN A 181 -23.86 34.28 -8.49
N LYS A 182 -24.27 33.28 -9.30
CA LYS A 182 -24.68 33.52 -10.68
C LYS A 182 -25.93 34.39 -10.78
N GLU A 183 -26.95 34.11 -9.97
CA GLU A 183 -28.19 34.90 -9.92
C GLU A 183 -27.88 36.33 -9.49
N PHE A 184 -27.02 36.54 -8.48
CA PHE A 184 -26.57 37.86 -8.05
C PHE A 184 -25.86 38.63 -9.14
N ILE A 185 -24.87 38.01 -9.85
CA ILE A 185 -24.14 38.66 -10.95
C ILE A 185 -25.11 39.02 -12.10
N THR A 186 -26.04 38.12 -12.46
CA THR A 186 -27.01 38.37 -13.51
C THR A 186 -27.97 39.52 -13.12
N SER A 187 -28.47 39.52 -11.89
CA SER A 187 -29.37 40.55 -11.36
C SER A 187 -28.66 41.90 -11.23
N ALA A 188 -27.42 41.92 -10.73
CA ALA A 188 -26.60 43.11 -10.66
C ALA A 188 -26.27 43.68 -12.05
N SER A 189 -25.97 42.83 -13.02
CA SER A 189 -25.72 43.26 -14.41
C SER A 189 -26.95 43.90 -15.06
N HIS A 190 -28.13 43.35 -14.82
CA HIS A 190 -29.37 43.97 -15.28
C HIS A 190 -29.69 45.27 -14.52
N GLY A 191 -29.51 45.28 -13.22
CA GLY A 191 -29.76 46.48 -12.38
C GLY A 191 -28.78 47.62 -12.70
N LEU A 192 -27.54 47.32 -13.11
CA LEU A 192 -26.58 48.35 -13.50
C LEU A 192 -26.75 48.81 -14.98
N LYS A 193 -27.29 47.96 -15.84
CA LYS A 193 -27.50 48.33 -17.26
C LYS A 193 -28.47 49.51 -17.39
N THR A 194 -29.57 49.51 -16.65
CA THR A 194 -30.59 50.55 -16.71
C THR A 194 -30.04 51.95 -16.34
N PRO A 195 -29.42 52.20 -15.18
CA PRO A 195 -28.88 53.51 -14.85
C PRO A 195 -27.73 53.91 -15.79
N LEU A 196 -26.89 52.92 -16.25
CA LEU A 196 -25.82 53.22 -17.21
C LEU A 196 -26.35 53.69 -18.54
N THR A 197 -27.46 53.11 -19.04
CA THR A 197 -28.12 53.53 -20.26
C THR A 197 -28.70 54.95 -20.14
N VAL A 198 -29.30 55.27 -18.98
CA VAL A 198 -29.79 56.63 -18.72
C VAL A 198 -28.66 57.65 -18.70
N ILE A 199 -27.53 57.37 -17.98
CA ILE A 199 -26.34 58.25 -17.95
C ILE A 199 -25.77 58.41 -19.38
N GLN A 200 -25.71 57.35 -20.18
CA GLN A 200 -25.26 57.46 -21.55
C GLN A 200 -26.18 58.31 -22.43
N ALA A 201 -27.52 58.18 -22.26
CA ALA A 201 -28.49 59.01 -22.96
C ALA A 201 -28.38 60.50 -22.56
N ASP A 202 -28.24 60.76 -21.24
CA ASP A 202 -28.07 62.12 -20.73
C ASP A 202 -26.72 62.76 -21.20
N ALA A 203 -25.65 61.94 -21.26
CA ALA A 203 -24.39 62.39 -21.78
C ALA A 203 -24.43 62.74 -23.27
N GLN A 204 -25.16 61.93 -24.05
CA GLN A 204 -25.38 62.17 -25.51
C GLN A 204 -26.24 63.43 -25.71
N LEU A 205 -27.28 63.65 -24.91
CA LEU A 205 -28.08 64.85 -24.97
C LEU A 205 -27.24 66.12 -24.66
N LEU A 206 -26.41 66.07 -23.63
CA LEU A 206 -25.47 67.17 -23.30
C LEU A 206 -24.50 67.43 -24.43
N GLU A 207 -23.97 66.39 -25.10
CA GLU A 207 -23.07 66.52 -26.24
C GLU A 207 -23.75 67.21 -27.47
N VAL A 208 -25.02 66.90 -27.71
CA VAL A 208 -25.82 67.54 -28.74
C VAL A 208 -26.11 69.02 -28.36
N ASP A 209 -26.49 69.31 -27.09
CA ASP A 209 -26.81 70.68 -26.62
C ASP A 209 -25.57 71.55 -26.61
N LEU A 210 -24.38 71.04 -26.28
CA LEU A 210 -23.10 71.74 -26.35
C LEU A 210 -22.64 71.98 -27.79
N GLY A 211 -22.94 71.06 -28.71
CA GLY A 211 -22.64 71.18 -30.13
C GLY A 211 -23.52 72.22 -30.85
N GLU A 212 -24.78 72.41 -30.40
CA GLU A 212 -25.68 73.43 -30.93
C GLU A 212 -25.30 74.83 -30.43
N ASN A 213 -24.61 74.95 -29.30
CA ASN A 213 -24.12 76.25 -28.76
C ASN A 213 -22.81 76.77 -29.36
N GLU A 214 -22.28 76.12 -30.41
CA GLU A 214 -21.09 76.59 -31.12
C GLU A 214 -21.28 77.88 -31.92
N TRP A 215 -22.49 78.47 -31.82
CA TRP A 215 -22.86 79.75 -32.46
C TRP A 215 -22.66 80.98 -31.53
N LEU A 216 -22.07 80.80 -30.37
CA LEU A 216 -21.72 81.85 -29.45
C LEU A 216 -20.19 82.14 -29.40
N LYS A 217 -19.55 82.16 -30.59
CA LYS A 217 -18.26 82.76 -30.79
C LYS A 217 -18.34 83.97 -31.68
#